data_2c4737801c99372cccfff7ec00ef3ccf
#
_entry.id   2c4737801c99372cccfff7ec00ef3ccf
#
_cell.length_a   1.000
_cell.length_b   1.000
_cell.length_c   1.000
_cell.angle_alpha   90.00
_cell.angle_beta   90.00
_cell.angle_gamma   90.00
#
_symmetry.space_group_name_H-M   'P 1'
#
loop_
_entity.id
_entity.type
_entity.pdbx_description
1 polymer ?
#
loop_
_entity_poly.entity_id
_entity_poly.type
_entity_poly.pdbx_seq_one_letter_code
_entity_poly.pdbx_strand_id
1 'polypeptide(L)'
;RKWFVGDTSSVGIGQGYNLTTPLQLAFATAILANDGHIFRPHLVQHIQDSQTGELTTIEPKPFGEVALKPENVKRIRDAMVDVTKPGGTAAWAGMGAKYLFAGKTGTAQVIGLKGQKYDEDRISARYRDHALFIGYAPADDPKIALAVLVENGGHGSSTAAPIARQVIDFYLLGKEPQLVKPSIRKPVREPAQE
;
A
#
# COMPACT_ATOMS: atom_id res chain seq x y z
N ARG A 1 -16.99 -4.97 -23.57
CA ARG A 1 -15.77 -5.15 -24.35
C ARG A 1 -15.39 -6.64 -24.39
N LYS A 2 -14.89 -7.13 -25.54
CA LYS A 2 -14.43 -8.51 -25.67
C LYS A 2 -13.10 -8.68 -24.91
N TRP A 3 -12.97 -9.77 -24.14
CA TRP A 3 -11.74 -10.14 -23.46
C TRP A 3 -10.72 -10.69 -24.46
N PHE A 4 -9.48 -10.24 -24.39
CA PHE A 4 -8.36 -10.74 -25.18
C PHE A 4 -7.39 -11.53 -24.32
N VAL A 5 -6.64 -12.46 -24.91
CA VAL A 5 -5.67 -13.30 -24.20
C VAL A 5 -4.62 -12.46 -23.45
N GLY A 6 -4.18 -11.33 -24.01
CA GLY A 6 -3.25 -10.41 -23.38
C GLY A 6 -3.80 -9.72 -22.13
N ASP A 7 -5.13 -9.57 -22.01
CA ASP A 7 -5.76 -8.97 -20.82
C ASP A 7 -5.55 -9.86 -19.60
N THR A 8 -5.50 -11.20 -19.78
CA THR A 8 -5.27 -12.13 -18.67
C THR A 8 -3.90 -11.92 -18.02
N SER A 9 -2.84 -11.75 -18.82
CA SER A 9 -1.50 -11.48 -18.30
C SER A 9 -1.45 -10.15 -17.55
N SER A 10 -2.06 -9.09 -18.11
CA SER A 10 -2.09 -7.76 -17.50
C SER A 10 -2.84 -7.77 -16.17
N VAL A 11 -4.03 -8.39 -16.12
CA VAL A 11 -4.82 -8.48 -14.88
C VAL A 11 -4.11 -9.37 -13.85
N GLY A 12 -3.43 -10.43 -14.29
CA GLY A 12 -2.69 -11.34 -13.41
C GLY A 12 -1.57 -10.66 -12.61
N ILE A 13 -1.01 -9.56 -13.13
CA ILE A 13 -0.01 -8.75 -12.42
C ILE A 13 -0.61 -7.49 -11.77
N GLY A 14 -1.94 -7.37 -11.72
CA GLY A 14 -2.60 -6.24 -11.09
C GLY A 14 -2.70 -4.98 -11.97
N GLN A 15 -2.49 -5.11 -13.28
CA GLN A 15 -2.57 -4.02 -14.25
C GLN A 15 -3.88 -4.11 -15.09
N GLY A 16 -4.02 -3.22 -16.06
CA GLY A 16 -5.13 -3.22 -17.02
C GLY A 16 -6.48 -2.89 -16.37
N TYR A 17 -7.41 -3.85 -16.38
CA TYR A 17 -8.77 -3.66 -15.82
C TYR A 17 -8.87 -3.77 -14.30
N ASN A 18 -7.79 -4.06 -13.61
CA ASN A 18 -7.78 -4.17 -12.16
C ASN A 18 -7.73 -2.77 -11.52
N LEU A 19 -8.90 -2.12 -11.44
CA LEU A 19 -9.05 -0.78 -10.89
C LEU A 19 -9.58 -0.86 -9.46
N THR A 20 -8.83 -0.30 -8.52
CA THR A 20 -9.18 -0.24 -7.10
C THR A 20 -8.86 1.12 -6.51
N THR A 21 -9.61 1.54 -5.50
CA THR A 21 -9.25 2.72 -4.70
C THR A 21 -8.26 2.33 -3.60
N PRO A 22 -7.47 3.28 -3.08
CA PRO A 22 -6.60 3.03 -1.91
C PRO A 22 -7.38 2.48 -0.70
N LEU A 23 -8.61 2.96 -0.47
CA LEU A 23 -9.47 2.45 0.59
C LEU A 23 -9.82 0.97 0.38
N GLN A 24 -10.15 0.56 -0.84
CA GLN A 24 -10.43 -0.85 -1.15
C GLN A 24 -9.20 -1.73 -0.93
N LEU A 25 -8.00 -1.26 -1.28
CA LEU A 25 -6.76 -1.98 -1.03
C LEU A 25 -6.46 -2.11 0.46
N ALA A 26 -6.60 -1.03 1.24
CA ALA A 26 -6.43 -1.06 2.69
C ALA A 26 -7.45 -2.01 3.34
N PHE A 27 -8.69 -1.96 2.90
CA PHE A 27 -9.77 -2.80 3.40
C PHE A 27 -9.53 -4.30 3.10
N ALA A 28 -9.15 -4.63 1.86
CA ALA A 28 -8.79 -6.02 1.50
C ALA A 28 -7.58 -6.52 2.30
N THR A 29 -6.59 -5.65 2.54
CA THR A 29 -5.43 -5.95 3.38
C THR A 29 -5.84 -6.21 4.83
N ALA A 30 -6.76 -5.41 5.37
CA ALA A 30 -7.30 -5.60 6.72
C ALA A 30 -8.05 -6.93 6.85
N ILE A 31 -8.87 -7.31 5.87
CA ILE A 31 -9.58 -8.60 5.85
C ILE A 31 -8.58 -9.77 5.85
N LEU A 32 -7.54 -9.71 5.03
CA LEU A 32 -6.49 -10.73 5.02
C LEU A 32 -5.74 -10.80 6.36
N ALA A 33 -5.42 -9.64 6.95
CA ALA A 33 -4.74 -9.55 8.24
C ALA A 33 -5.61 -10.05 9.40
N ASN A 34 -6.93 -10.02 9.26
CA ASN A 34 -7.92 -10.39 10.28
C ASN A 34 -8.64 -11.72 9.96
N ASP A 35 -7.94 -12.67 9.35
CA ASP A 35 -8.43 -14.03 9.05
C ASP A 35 -9.75 -14.11 8.26
N GLY A 36 -10.06 -13.09 7.47
CA GLY A 36 -11.28 -13.02 6.67
C GLY A 36 -12.42 -12.25 7.33
N HIS A 37 -12.30 -11.85 8.60
CA HIS A 37 -13.34 -11.08 9.26
C HIS A 37 -13.43 -9.66 8.68
N ILE A 38 -14.66 -9.22 8.42
CA ILE A 38 -14.98 -7.95 7.81
C ILE A 38 -15.65 -7.04 8.83
N PHE A 39 -15.11 -5.84 9.01
CA PHE A 39 -15.74 -4.77 9.77
C PHE A 39 -16.12 -3.62 8.86
N ARG A 40 -17.24 -2.96 9.13
CA ARG A 40 -17.66 -1.80 8.32
C ARG A 40 -16.70 -0.62 8.58
N PRO A 41 -16.02 -0.09 7.55
CA PRO A 41 -15.22 1.11 7.70
C PRO A 41 -16.09 2.29 8.15
N HIS A 42 -15.58 3.10 9.08
CA HIS A 42 -16.22 4.32 9.57
C HIS A 42 -15.17 5.38 9.89
N LEU A 43 -15.56 6.65 9.84
CA LEU A 43 -14.68 7.78 10.10
C LEU A 43 -14.78 8.30 11.54
N VAL A 44 -15.94 8.11 12.18
CA VAL A 44 -16.19 8.62 13.51
C VAL A 44 -15.77 7.56 14.53
N GLN A 45 -14.79 7.87 15.35
CA GLN A 45 -14.34 7.01 16.44
C GLN A 45 -15.06 7.34 17.76
N HIS A 46 -15.24 8.63 18.04
CA HIS A 46 -15.91 9.10 19.25
C HIS A 46 -16.83 10.27 18.94
N ILE A 47 -17.88 10.39 19.72
CA ILE A 47 -18.77 11.55 19.75
C ILE A 47 -18.72 12.10 21.16
N GLN A 48 -18.39 13.37 21.32
CA GLN A 48 -18.41 14.05 22.60
C GLN A 48 -19.59 15.01 22.66
N ASP A 49 -20.42 14.88 23.70
CA ASP A 49 -21.48 15.83 23.98
C ASP A 49 -20.86 17.14 24.46
N SER A 50 -21.23 18.24 23.83
CA SER A 50 -20.63 19.55 24.10
C SER A 50 -21.09 20.18 25.41
N GLN A 51 -22.20 19.72 25.99
CA GLN A 51 -22.75 20.24 27.22
C GLN A 51 -22.33 19.43 28.45
N THR A 52 -22.37 18.11 28.32
CA THR A 52 -22.05 17.19 29.43
C THR A 52 -20.60 16.75 29.43
N GLY A 53 -19.90 16.84 28.31
CA GLY A 53 -18.54 16.27 28.10
C GLY A 53 -18.52 14.75 27.95
N GLU A 54 -19.67 14.10 27.95
CA GLU A 54 -19.78 12.64 27.84
C GLU A 54 -19.25 12.15 26.51
N LEU A 55 -18.41 11.09 26.54
CA LEU A 55 -17.76 10.51 25.36
C LEU A 55 -18.42 9.19 25.00
N THR A 56 -19.06 9.13 23.84
CA THR A 56 -19.62 7.90 23.26
C THR A 56 -18.66 7.33 22.23
N THR A 57 -18.16 6.12 22.44
CA THR A 57 -17.30 5.39 21.49
C THR A 57 -18.14 4.68 20.45
N ILE A 58 -17.76 4.81 19.19
CA ILE A 58 -18.38 4.06 18.09
C ILE A 58 -17.61 2.75 17.89
N GLU A 59 -18.22 1.67 18.35
CA GLU A 59 -17.60 0.34 18.23
C GLU A 59 -17.61 -0.17 16.77
N PRO A 60 -16.53 -0.88 16.34
CA PRO A 60 -16.48 -1.53 15.05
C PRO A 60 -17.62 -2.54 14.88
N LYS A 61 -18.39 -2.41 13.81
CA LYS A 61 -19.52 -3.31 13.54
C LYS A 61 -19.09 -4.45 12.61
N PRO A 62 -19.20 -5.72 13.03
CA PRO A 62 -19.02 -6.85 12.13
C PRO A 62 -19.96 -6.72 10.92
N PHE A 63 -19.42 -6.96 9.73
CA PHE A 63 -20.16 -6.83 8.47
C PHE A 63 -20.27 -8.15 7.72
N GLY A 64 -19.40 -9.11 8.01
CA GLY A 64 -19.39 -10.43 7.40
C GLY A 64 -18.04 -11.12 7.55
N GLU A 65 -17.88 -12.17 6.78
CA GLU A 65 -16.65 -12.98 6.74
C GLU A 65 -16.42 -13.50 5.33
N VAL A 66 -15.15 -13.53 4.90
CA VAL A 66 -14.70 -14.24 3.70
C VAL A 66 -14.15 -15.59 4.11
N ALA A 67 -14.75 -16.68 3.62
CA ALA A 67 -14.25 -18.03 3.86
C ALA A 67 -12.90 -18.22 3.18
N LEU A 68 -11.83 -18.00 3.91
CA LEU A 68 -10.46 -18.19 3.46
C LEU A 68 -9.93 -19.56 3.92
N LYS A 69 -9.17 -20.25 3.05
CA LYS A 69 -8.48 -21.48 3.44
C LYS A 69 -7.26 -21.12 4.30
N PRO A 70 -7.17 -21.60 5.55
CA PRO A 70 -6.12 -21.20 6.49
C PRO A 70 -4.70 -21.40 5.93
N GLU A 71 -4.47 -22.50 5.23
CA GLU A 71 -3.18 -22.80 4.62
C GLU A 71 -2.77 -21.78 3.52
N ASN A 72 -3.74 -21.26 2.77
CA ASN A 72 -3.50 -20.24 1.76
C ASN A 72 -3.25 -18.87 2.40
N VAL A 73 -4.02 -18.51 3.42
CA VAL A 73 -3.82 -17.30 4.21
C VAL A 73 -2.41 -17.28 4.80
N LYS A 74 -2.01 -18.38 5.45
CA LYS A 74 -0.67 -18.50 6.02
C LYS A 74 0.41 -18.29 4.97
N ARG A 75 0.32 -18.97 3.82
CA ARG A 75 1.31 -18.83 2.73
C ARG A 75 1.41 -17.39 2.22
N ILE A 76 0.27 -16.72 2.04
CA ILE A 76 0.25 -15.32 1.56
C ILE A 76 0.84 -14.40 2.62
N ARG A 77 0.49 -14.56 3.89
CA ARG A 77 1.04 -13.76 4.99
C ARG A 77 2.54 -13.95 5.12
N ASP A 78 3.03 -15.19 5.10
CA ASP A 78 4.46 -15.50 5.15
C ASP A 78 5.20 -14.82 3.97
N ALA A 79 4.67 -14.92 2.76
CA ALA A 79 5.24 -14.25 1.59
C ALA A 79 5.21 -12.72 1.70
N MET A 80 4.17 -12.14 2.28
CA MET A 80 4.09 -10.69 2.53
C MET A 80 5.10 -10.23 3.59
N VAL A 81 5.39 -11.05 4.60
CA VAL A 81 6.45 -10.78 5.57
C VAL A 81 7.83 -10.81 4.91
N ASP A 82 8.06 -11.77 3.99
CA ASP A 82 9.34 -11.89 3.29
C ASP A 82 9.65 -10.68 2.40
N VAL A 83 8.62 -9.95 1.94
CA VAL A 83 8.80 -8.69 1.19
C VAL A 83 9.60 -7.65 1.97
N THR A 84 9.46 -7.61 3.30
CA THR A 84 10.10 -6.62 4.18
C THR A 84 11.36 -7.13 4.87
N LYS A 85 11.67 -8.43 4.74
CA LYS A 85 12.91 -9.04 5.24
C LYS A 85 14.10 -8.81 4.30
N PRO A 86 15.34 -9.05 4.74
CA PRO A 86 16.51 -9.03 3.88
C PRO A 86 16.32 -9.90 2.64
N GLY A 87 16.59 -9.34 1.46
CA GLY A 87 16.33 -9.99 0.16
C GLY A 87 14.94 -9.73 -0.41
N GLY A 88 13.99 -9.21 0.35
CA GLY A 88 12.66 -8.83 -0.13
C GLY A 88 12.65 -7.51 -0.88
N THR A 89 11.59 -7.27 -1.66
CA THR A 89 11.46 -6.08 -2.53
C THR A 89 11.36 -4.76 -1.73
N ALA A 90 10.95 -4.80 -0.47
CA ALA A 90 10.88 -3.65 0.44
C ALA A 90 11.79 -3.83 1.67
N ALA A 91 12.92 -4.53 1.54
CA ALA A 91 13.84 -4.80 2.65
C ALA A 91 14.31 -3.54 3.39
N TRP A 92 14.54 -2.43 2.66
CA TRP A 92 14.90 -1.15 3.25
C TRP A 92 13.85 -0.61 4.23
N ALA A 93 12.58 -0.77 3.90
CA ALA A 93 11.49 -0.37 4.81
C ALA A 93 11.44 -1.24 6.06
N GLY A 94 11.84 -2.51 5.96
CA GLY A 94 11.91 -3.44 7.11
C GLY A 94 13.13 -3.23 8.01
N MET A 95 14.18 -2.59 7.50
CA MET A 95 15.43 -2.43 8.21
C MET A 95 15.25 -1.66 9.54
N GLY A 96 15.76 -2.24 10.65
CA GLY A 96 15.67 -1.62 11.97
C GLY A 96 14.25 -1.51 12.54
N ALA A 97 13.26 -2.21 11.99
CA ALA A 97 11.94 -2.31 12.59
C ALA A 97 12.00 -3.07 13.92
N LYS A 98 11.25 -2.59 14.92
CA LYS A 98 11.11 -3.27 16.22
C LYS A 98 10.01 -4.34 16.22
N TYR A 99 9.37 -4.55 15.07
CA TYR A 99 8.29 -5.50 14.81
C TYR A 99 8.45 -6.06 13.41
N LEU A 100 7.91 -7.24 13.16
CA LEU A 100 7.73 -7.72 11.79
C LEU A 100 6.47 -7.09 11.21
N PHE A 101 6.54 -6.69 9.95
CA PHE A 101 5.34 -6.27 9.22
C PHE A 101 5.30 -6.93 7.84
N ALA A 102 4.09 -7.14 7.38
CA ALA A 102 3.80 -7.74 6.10
C ALA A 102 3.46 -6.66 5.08
N GLY A 103 3.83 -6.86 3.82
CA GLY A 103 3.45 -5.93 2.78
C GLY A 103 3.65 -6.44 1.37
N LYS A 104 3.22 -5.63 0.40
CA LYS A 104 3.44 -5.85 -1.03
C LYS A 104 3.63 -4.52 -1.73
N THR A 105 4.72 -4.41 -2.47
CA THR A 105 4.98 -3.27 -3.34
C THR A 105 4.14 -3.37 -4.61
N GLY A 106 3.72 -2.23 -5.13
CA GLY A 106 3.04 -2.12 -6.41
C GLY A 106 3.59 -0.96 -7.23
N THR A 107 3.40 -1.04 -8.54
CA THR A 107 3.72 0.03 -9.49
C THR A 107 2.60 0.05 -10.52
N ALA A 108 1.84 1.15 -10.59
CA ALA A 108 0.76 1.30 -11.54
C ALA A 108 1.24 2.16 -12.72
N GLN A 109 1.20 1.59 -13.91
CA GLN A 109 1.64 2.27 -15.12
C GLN A 109 0.68 3.42 -15.49
N VAL A 110 1.26 4.59 -15.78
CA VAL A 110 0.51 5.78 -16.23
C VAL A 110 0.46 5.83 -17.76
N ILE A 111 1.54 5.44 -18.45
CA ILE A 111 1.63 5.44 -19.90
C ILE A 111 2.00 4.08 -20.47
N GLY A 112 1.50 3.78 -21.67
CA GLY A 112 1.88 2.58 -22.41
C GLY A 112 3.28 2.73 -23.01
N LEU A 113 4.16 1.79 -22.72
CA LEU A 113 5.57 1.82 -23.13
C LEU A 113 5.82 1.42 -24.60
N LYS A 114 4.80 0.93 -25.32
CA LYS A 114 4.90 0.48 -26.74
C LYS A 114 6.11 -0.40 -27.02
N GLY A 115 6.48 -1.29 -26.09
CA GLY A 115 7.63 -2.18 -26.21
C GLY A 115 8.99 -1.56 -25.80
N GLN A 116 9.03 -0.30 -25.38
CA GLN A 116 10.23 0.33 -24.82
C GLN A 116 10.42 -0.04 -23.35
N LYS A 117 11.65 -0.06 -22.88
CA LYS A 117 11.95 -0.23 -21.46
C LYS A 117 11.58 1.03 -20.68
N TYR A 118 10.92 0.88 -19.53
CA TYR A 118 10.66 1.99 -18.63
C TYR A 118 11.97 2.60 -18.13
N ASP A 119 12.12 3.90 -18.29
CA ASP A 119 13.27 4.67 -17.82
C ASP A 119 12.74 5.94 -17.12
N GLU A 120 12.76 5.93 -15.79
CA GLU A 120 12.22 7.01 -14.95
C GLU A 120 12.91 8.35 -15.20
N ASP A 121 14.18 8.32 -15.59
CA ASP A 121 14.97 9.53 -15.82
C ASP A 121 14.67 10.20 -17.19
N ARG A 122 14.07 9.44 -18.11
CA ARG A 122 13.68 9.92 -19.45
C ARG A 122 12.21 10.29 -19.56
N ILE A 123 11.39 9.93 -18.56
CA ILE A 123 9.96 10.20 -18.56
C ILE A 123 9.69 11.47 -17.75
N SER A 124 8.91 12.41 -18.32
CA SER A 124 8.44 13.60 -17.59
C SER A 124 7.75 13.19 -16.29
N ALA A 125 7.97 13.93 -15.19
CA ALA A 125 7.49 13.61 -13.85
C ALA A 125 5.99 13.26 -13.83
N ARG A 126 5.16 13.98 -14.59
CA ARG A 126 3.70 13.77 -14.70
C ARG A 126 3.29 12.45 -15.35
N TYR A 127 4.19 11.74 -16.00
CA TYR A 127 3.94 10.46 -16.66
C TYR A 127 4.65 9.28 -15.99
N ARG A 128 5.35 9.53 -14.88
CA ARG A 128 5.94 8.44 -14.09
C ARG A 128 4.86 7.56 -13.50
N ASP A 129 5.22 6.32 -13.29
CA ASP A 129 4.33 5.33 -12.69
C ASP A 129 3.95 5.75 -11.27
N HIS A 130 2.77 5.33 -10.80
CA HIS A 130 2.36 5.52 -9.42
C HIS A 130 2.98 4.44 -8.54
N ALA A 131 3.61 4.87 -7.45
CA ALA A 131 4.17 3.97 -6.45
C ALA A 131 3.09 3.54 -5.45
N LEU A 132 2.99 2.23 -5.20
CA LEU A 132 2.04 1.67 -4.24
C LEU A 132 2.73 0.77 -3.22
N PHE A 133 2.14 0.72 -2.05
CA PHE A 133 2.45 -0.27 -1.02
C PHE A 133 1.18 -0.57 -0.22
N ILE A 134 0.91 -1.85 0.00
CA ILE A 134 -0.08 -2.31 0.96
C ILE A 134 0.63 -3.09 2.06
N GLY A 135 0.11 -3.04 3.28
CA GLY A 135 0.71 -3.80 4.37
C GLY A 135 -0.09 -3.74 5.66
N TYR A 136 0.35 -4.54 6.61
CA TYR A 136 -0.20 -4.54 7.96
C TYR A 136 0.89 -4.85 8.99
N ALA A 137 0.68 -4.45 10.22
CA ALA A 137 1.62 -4.63 11.31
C ALA A 137 0.94 -4.68 12.70
N PRO A 138 1.56 -5.34 13.69
CA PRO A 138 2.58 -6.37 13.57
C PRO A 138 2.11 -7.56 12.73
N ALA A 139 3.02 -8.37 12.19
CA ALA A 139 2.65 -9.47 11.30
C ALA A 139 1.96 -10.63 12.03
N ASP A 140 2.29 -10.83 13.30
CA ASP A 140 1.79 -11.88 14.19
C ASP A 140 0.51 -11.48 14.94
N ASP A 141 0.32 -10.18 15.23
CA ASP A 141 -0.86 -9.63 15.90
C ASP A 141 -1.25 -8.28 15.27
N PRO A 142 -1.89 -8.28 14.10
CA PRO A 142 -2.16 -7.08 13.32
C PRO A 142 -2.98 -6.03 14.08
N LYS A 143 -2.47 -4.80 14.15
CA LYS A 143 -3.12 -3.64 14.78
C LYS A 143 -3.47 -2.56 13.77
N ILE A 144 -2.78 -2.52 12.64
CA ILE A 144 -3.01 -1.56 11.57
C ILE A 144 -2.82 -2.23 10.22
N ALA A 145 -3.73 -1.96 9.29
CA ALA A 145 -3.56 -2.24 7.87
C ALA A 145 -3.66 -0.93 7.08
N LEU A 146 -2.87 -0.81 6.03
CA LEU A 146 -2.79 0.41 5.25
C LEU A 146 -2.55 0.15 3.75
N ALA A 147 -2.88 1.15 2.96
CA ALA A 147 -2.46 1.28 1.57
C ALA A 147 -1.90 2.68 1.35
N VAL A 148 -0.72 2.75 0.74
CA VAL A 148 -0.06 4.00 0.38
C VAL A 148 0.00 4.08 -1.14
N LEU A 149 -0.50 5.18 -1.69
CA LEU A 149 -0.36 5.55 -3.10
C LEU A 149 0.40 6.87 -3.17
N VAL A 150 1.45 6.89 -3.98
CA VAL A 150 2.18 8.12 -4.33
C VAL A 150 2.10 8.31 -5.84
N GLU A 151 1.31 9.30 -6.24
CA GLU A 151 1.14 9.61 -7.65
C GLU A 151 2.48 10.03 -8.26
N ASN A 152 2.78 9.45 -9.42
CA ASN A 152 4.02 9.68 -10.16
C ASN A 152 5.31 9.45 -9.33
N GLY A 153 5.19 8.66 -8.28
CA GLY A 153 6.26 8.36 -7.32
C GLY A 153 7.28 7.31 -7.80
N GLY A 154 7.07 6.71 -8.97
CA GLY A 154 7.95 5.68 -9.52
C GLY A 154 7.74 4.31 -8.85
N HIS A 155 8.74 3.80 -8.16
CA HIS A 155 8.68 2.46 -7.60
C HIS A 155 8.13 2.40 -6.17
N GLY A 156 7.22 1.45 -5.92
CA GLY A 156 6.61 1.24 -4.60
C GLY A 156 7.61 0.95 -3.49
N SER A 157 8.68 0.22 -3.79
CA SER A 157 9.73 -0.14 -2.82
C SER A 157 10.52 1.06 -2.30
N SER A 158 10.86 2.02 -3.17
CA SER A 158 11.69 3.18 -2.84
C SER A 158 10.90 4.39 -2.35
N THR A 159 9.59 4.45 -2.65
CA THR A 159 8.77 5.62 -2.36
C THR A 159 7.63 5.31 -1.40
N ALA A 160 6.74 4.37 -1.73
CA ALA A 160 5.56 4.10 -0.92
C ALA A 160 5.87 3.28 0.34
N ALA A 161 6.75 2.28 0.27
CA ALA A 161 7.09 1.44 1.41
C ALA A 161 7.75 2.20 2.58
N PRO A 162 8.70 3.14 2.37
CA PRO A 162 9.24 3.96 3.45
C PRO A 162 8.19 4.85 4.13
N ILE A 163 7.22 5.38 3.38
CA ILE A 163 6.11 6.15 3.93
C ILE A 163 5.22 5.25 4.80
N ALA A 164 4.86 4.07 4.28
CA ALA A 164 4.10 3.07 5.04
C ALA A 164 4.79 2.72 6.36
N ARG A 165 6.12 2.54 6.35
CA ARG A 165 6.90 2.29 7.55
C ARG A 165 6.79 3.43 8.57
N GLN A 166 6.86 4.68 8.16
CA GLN A 166 6.73 5.83 9.07
C GLN A 166 5.33 5.90 9.70
N VAL A 167 4.27 5.62 8.92
CA VAL A 167 2.89 5.56 9.43
C VAL A 167 2.76 4.45 10.49
N ILE A 168 3.31 3.27 10.23
CA ILE A 168 3.28 2.15 11.17
C ILE A 168 4.10 2.49 12.43
N ASP A 169 5.31 3.06 12.29
CA ASP A 169 6.15 3.47 13.43
C ASP A 169 5.45 4.51 14.30
N PHE A 170 4.75 5.47 13.69
CA PHE A 170 3.94 6.44 14.42
C PHE A 170 2.81 5.76 15.18
N TYR A 171 2.04 4.91 14.51
CA TYR A 171 0.89 4.24 15.10
C TYR A 171 1.26 3.28 16.24
N LEU A 172 2.30 2.46 16.05
CA LEU A 172 2.68 1.43 17.01
C LEU A 172 3.64 1.92 18.11
N LEU A 173 4.49 2.90 17.79
CA LEU A 173 5.60 3.31 18.67
C LEU A 173 5.55 4.77 19.08
N GLY A 174 4.58 5.55 18.60
CA GLY A 174 4.49 7.00 18.84
C GLY A 174 5.65 7.80 18.25
N LYS A 175 6.39 7.24 17.28
CA LYS A 175 7.51 7.94 16.65
C LYS A 175 7.00 8.97 15.66
N GLU A 176 7.38 10.23 15.86
CA GLU A 176 7.10 11.28 14.90
C GLU A 176 7.73 10.97 13.52
N PRO A 177 6.96 11.17 12.42
CA PRO A 177 7.47 10.96 11.08
C PRO A 177 8.62 11.92 10.79
N GLN A 178 9.69 11.40 10.21
CA GLN A 178 10.78 12.21 9.75
C GLN A 178 10.46 12.79 8.37
N LEU A 179 10.52 14.11 8.23
CA LEU A 179 10.44 14.74 6.92
C LEU A 179 11.60 14.25 6.06
N VAL A 180 11.31 13.34 5.14
CA VAL A 180 12.27 12.98 4.09
C VAL A 180 12.42 14.22 3.22
N LYS A 181 13.58 14.87 3.28
CA LYS A 181 13.88 15.96 2.34
C LYS A 181 13.75 15.36 0.93
N PRO A 182 12.90 15.92 0.07
CA PRO A 182 12.81 15.43 -1.29
C PRO A 182 14.23 15.48 -1.89
N SER A 183 14.72 14.35 -2.38
CA SER A 183 15.94 14.38 -3.17
C SER A 183 15.62 15.30 -4.35
N ILE A 184 16.31 16.44 -4.44
CA ILE A 184 16.16 17.36 -5.58
C ILE A 184 16.69 16.59 -6.79
N ARG A 185 15.83 15.80 -7.42
CA ARG A 185 16.16 15.19 -8.70
C ARG A 185 16.30 16.32 -9.70
N LYS A 186 17.41 16.32 -10.43
CA LYS A 186 17.66 17.32 -11.47
C LYS A 186 16.45 17.37 -12.42
N PRO A 187 15.95 18.54 -12.79
CA PRO A 187 14.86 18.64 -13.76
C PRO A 187 15.29 17.92 -15.05
N VAL A 188 14.41 17.05 -15.54
CA VAL A 188 14.59 16.43 -16.87
C VAL A 188 14.65 17.57 -17.86
N ARG A 189 15.74 17.69 -18.61
CA ARG A 189 15.81 18.63 -19.73
C ARG A 189 14.75 18.22 -20.75
N GLU A 190 13.72 19.02 -20.92
CA GLU A 190 12.78 18.82 -22.02
C GLU A 190 13.58 18.81 -23.34
N PRO A 191 13.35 17.81 -24.21
CA PRO A 191 13.93 17.85 -25.54
C PRO A 191 13.46 19.15 -26.22
N ALA A 192 14.38 19.90 -26.82
CA ALA A 192 14.04 21.06 -27.63
C ALA A 192 12.99 20.62 -28.67
N GLN A 193 11.88 21.34 -28.74
CA GLN A 193 10.90 21.16 -29.80
C GLN A 193 11.58 21.60 -31.11
N GLU A 194 11.91 20.65 -31.97
CA GLU A 194 12.18 20.88 -33.39
C GLU A 194 10.89 20.82 -34.21
#